data_872cb6b58ce3b8c36ae60819e9166a01
#
_entry.id   872cb6b58ce3b8c36ae60819e9166a01
#
_cell.length_a   1.000
_cell.length_b   1.000
_cell.length_c   1.000
_cell.angle_alpha   90.00
_cell.angle_beta   90.00
_cell.angle_gamma   90.00
#
_symmetry.space_group_name_H-M   'P 1'
#
loop_
_entity.id
_entity.type
_entity.pdbx_description
1 polymer ?
#
loop_
_entity_poly.entity_id
_entity_poly.type
_entity_poly.pdbx_seq_one_letter_code
_entity_poly.pdbx_strand_id
1 'polypeptide(L)'
;NLKMQLLHRELAPKELQAIVFLPKSRKRGNLKKLKNFKNAFEQSWQLAKNSDYWNAAILNGIATTSILNSEPNLIMKLMEKGALCATISGNGPSLMAIVDKKNKSRVQKEFSGLDGHIMIANINNKKAHVHEL
;
A
#
# COMPACT_ATOMS: atom_id res chain seq x y z
N ASN A 1 7.81 -16.10 19.51
CA ASN A 1 6.37 -16.37 19.21
C ASN A 1 5.61 -15.07 19.19
N LEU A 2 5.47 -14.46 18.02
CA LEU A 2 4.55 -13.34 17.82
C LEU A 2 3.12 -13.91 17.84
N LYS A 3 2.43 -13.72 18.95
CA LYS A 3 0.99 -13.99 19.03
C LYS A 3 0.31 -12.97 18.12
N MET A 4 -0.29 -13.42 17.02
CA MET A 4 -1.15 -12.58 16.19
C MET A 4 -2.39 -12.24 17.00
N GLN A 5 -2.46 -11.01 17.47
CA GLN A 5 -3.57 -10.50 18.28
C GLN A 5 -4.33 -9.48 17.44
N LEU A 6 -5.66 -9.65 17.37
CA LEU A 6 -6.53 -8.64 16.76
C LEU A 6 -6.60 -7.43 17.70
N LEU A 7 -6.04 -6.30 17.27
CA LEU A 7 -6.03 -5.05 18.04
C LEU A 7 -7.24 -4.17 17.74
N HIS A 8 -7.67 -4.15 16.48
CA HIS A 8 -8.75 -3.31 16.01
C HIS A 8 -9.41 -3.92 14.77
N ARG A 9 -10.70 -3.63 14.54
CA ARG A 9 -11.46 -4.06 13.37
C ARG A 9 -12.50 -3.02 12.99
N GLU A 10 -12.44 -2.59 11.74
CA GLU A 10 -13.41 -1.68 11.14
C GLU A 10 -13.90 -2.21 9.79
N LEU A 11 -15.03 -1.68 9.33
CA LEU A 11 -15.51 -1.92 7.99
C LEU A 11 -14.84 -0.94 7.02
N ALA A 12 -14.28 -1.46 5.95
CA ALA A 12 -13.71 -0.63 4.90
C ALA A 12 -14.83 -0.04 4.01
N PRO A 13 -14.68 1.22 3.54
CA PRO A 13 -15.62 1.83 2.59
C PRO A 13 -15.70 1.02 1.29
N LYS A 14 -16.92 0.59 0.91
CA LYS A 14 -17.13 -0.32 -0.24
C LYS A 14 -16.97 0.36 -1.61
N GLU A 15 -17.10 1.66 -1.66
CA GLU A 15 -16.96 2.48 -2.87
C GLU A 15 -15.51 2.64 -3.33
N LEU A 16 -14.56 2.28 -2.49
CA LEU A 16 -13.14 2.37 -2.80
C LEU A 16 -12.64 1.18 -3.62
N GLN A 17 -11.57 1.41 -4.34
CA GLN A 17 -10.86 0.38 -5.10
C GLN A 17 -9.36 0.41 -4.78
N ALA A 18 -8.73 -0.75 -4.84
CA ALA A 18 -7.30 -0.90 -4.77
C ALA A 18 -6.74 -1.08 -6.19
N ILE A 19 -5.77 -0.26 -6.55
CA ILE A 19 -4.94 -0.44 -7.75
C ILE A 19 -3.63 -1.03 -7.27
N VAL A 20 -3.30 -2.23 -7.72
CA VAL A 20 -2.05 -2.92 -7.34
C VAL A 20 -1.17 -3.04 -8.58
N PHE A 21 0.05 -2.54 -8.48
CA PHE A 21 1.07 -2.68 -9.49
C PHE A 21 2.09 -3.72 -9.08
N LEU A 22 2.31 -4.71 -9.94
CA LEU A 22 3.32 -5.76 -9.78
C LEU A 22 4.45 -5.51 -10.78
N PRO A 23 5.60 -5.00 -10.35
CA PRO A 23 6.74 -4.79 -11.25
C PRO A 23 7.28 -6.14 -11.73
N LYS A 24 7.69 -6.20 -13.01
CA LYS A 24 8.33 -7.40 -13.59
C LYS A 24 9.64 -7.75 -12.89
N SER A 25 10.46 -6.74 -12.60
CA SER A 25 11.72 -6.94 -11.90
C SER A 25 11.50 -6.92 -10.40
N ARG A 26 11.89 -8.00 -9.72
CA ARG A 26 11.80 -8.11 -8.24
C ARG A 26 13.16 -7.82 -7.62
N LYS A 27 13.59 -6.58 -7.64
CA LYS A 27 14.80 -6.18 -6.89
C LYS A 27 14.46 -6.18 -5.40
N ARG A 28 15.14 -7.01 -4.63
CA ARG A 28 15.02 -6.98 -3.16
C ARG A 28 15.77 -5.77 -2.63
N GLY A 29 15.12 -5.01 -1.77
CA GLY A 29 15.75 -3.91 -1.09
C GLY A 29 16.72 -4.37 0.00
N ASN A 30 17.50 -3.45 0.52
CA ASN A 30 18.40 -3.71 1.62
C ASN A 30 17.67 -3.61 2.96
N LEU A 31 17.21 -4.74 3.49
CA LEU A 31 16.47 -4.81 4.75
C LEU A 31 17.29 -4.29 5.96
N LYS A 32 18.63 -4.24 5.87
CA LYS A 32 19.47 -3.67 6.95
C LYS A 32 19.17 -2.17 7.14
N LYS A 33 18.72 -1.48 6.10
CA LYS A 33 18.33 -0.06 6.17
C LYS A 33 17.04 0.19 6.95
N LEU A 34 16.22 -0.84 7.24
CA LEU A 34 14.99 -0.69 8.03
C LEU A 34 15.25 -0.02 9.39
N LYS A 35 16.40 -0.30 10.00
CA LYS A 35 16.78 0.28 11.30
C LYS A 35 16.82 1.81 11.27
N ASN A 36 17.19 2.39 10.13
CA ASN A 36 17.30 3.84 9.97
C ASN A 36 15.93 4.54 9.94
N PHE A 37 14.85 3.79 9.70
CA PHE A 37 13.48 4.29 9.60
C PHE A 37 12.60 3.88 10.78
N LYS A 38 13.21 3.41 11.88
CA LYS A 38 12.47 2.95 13.07
C LYS A 38 11.41 3.95 13.52
N ASN A 39 11.76 5.22 13.62
CA ASN A 39 10.84 6.26 14.08
C ASN A 39 9.67 6.47 13.10
N ALA A 40 9.91 6.39 11.78
CA ALA A 40 8.85 6.50 10.79
C ALA A 40 7.87 5.32 10.89
N PHE A 41 8.37 4.10 11.09
CA PHE A 41 7.51 2.93 11.29
C PHE A 41 6.73 3.00 12.60
N GLU A 42 7.35 3.50 13.67
CA GLU A 42 6.67 3.71 14.95
C GLU A 42 5.53 4.73 14.81
N GLN A 43 5.78 5.86 14.15
CA GLN A 43 4.74 6.86 13.87
C GLN A 43 3.63 6.30 12.98
N SER A 44 3.98 5.56 11.93
CA SER A 44 2.99 4.87 11.07
C SER A 44 2.11 3.92 11.90
N TRP A 45 2.71 3.16 12.82
CA TRP A 45 1.98 2.28 13.74
C TRP A 45 1.03 3.04 14.66
N GLN A 46 1.45 4.17 15.23
CA GLN A 46 0.60 5.00 16.09
C GLN A 46 -0.59 5.59 15.31
N LEU A 47 -0.37 6.05 14.07
CA LEU A 47 -1.44 6.49 13.19
C LEU A 47 -2.46 5.36 12.94
N ALA A 48 -2.00 4.16 12.62
CA ALA A 48 -2.87 3.01 12.39
C ALA A 48 -3.67 2.61 13.64
N LYS A 49 -3.07 2.68 14.83
CA LYS A 49 -3.77 2.44 16.10
C LYS A 49 -4.87 3.45 16.37
N ASN A 50 -4.72 4.66 15.88
CA ASN A 50 -5.70 5.74 16.02
C ASN A 50 -6.70 5.77 14.84
N SER A 51 -6.82 4.69 14.07
CA SER A 51 -7.69 4.55 12.89
C SER A 51 -7.35 5.50 11.73
N ASP A 52 -6.21 6.16 11.76
CA ASP A 52 -5.72 6.98 10.65
C ASP A 52 -4.92 6.13 9.65
N TYR A 53 -5.64 5.21 9.00
CA TYR A 53 -5.03 4.20 8.11
C TYR A 53 -4.40 4.80 6.86
N TRP A 54 -4.98 5.89 6.32
CA TRP A 54 -4.47 6.51 5.11
C TRP A 54 -3.11 7.16 5.34
N ASN A 55 -2.97 7.97 6.35
CA ASN A 55 -1.70 8.59 6.70
C ASN A 55 -0.66 7.56 7.18
N ALA A 56 -1.11 6.53 7.90
CA ALA A 56 -0.25 5.39 8.27
C ALA A 56 0.32 4.70 7.01
N ALA A 57 -0.53 4.41 6.02
CA ALA A 57 -0.11 3.76 4.77
C ALA A 57 0.83 4.65 3.95
N ILE A 58 0.56 5.97 3.86
CA ILE A 58 1.42 6.92 3.14
C ILE A 58 2.81 6.97 3.77
N LEU A 59 2.88 7.17 5.09
CA LEU A 59 4.15 7.24 5.82
C LEU A 59 4.95 5.95 5.70
N ASN A 60 4.29 4.80 5.87
CA ASN A 60 4.91 3.49 5.64
C ASN A 60 5.39 3.33 4.19
N GLY A 61 4.60 3.77 3.22
CA GLY A 61 4.94 3.71 1.80
C GLY A 61 6.20 4.50 1.47
N ILE A 62 6.31 5.73 1.94
CA ILE A 62 7.48 6.60 1.72
C ILE A 62 8.73 5.96 2.37
N ALA A 63 8.63 5.51 3.62
CA ALA A 63 9.73 4.90 4.33
C ALA A 63 10.21 3.61 3.64
N THR A 64 9.29 2.73 3.25
CA THR A 64 9.62 1.44 2.63
C THR A 64 10.14 1.57 1.21
N THR A 65 9.62 2.47 0.38
CA THR A 65 10.14 2.71 -0.98
C THR A 65 11.56 3.22 -0.97
N SER A 66 11.91 4.05 0.01
CA SER A 66 13.28 4.53 0.22
C SER A 66 14.28 3.41 0.53
N ILE A 67 13.82 2.33 1.17
CA ILE A 67 14.64 1.16 1.53
C ILE A 67 14.74 0.17 0.37
N LEU A 68 13.65 -0.02 -0.36
CA LEU A 68 13.53 -1.05 -1.39
C LEU A 68 14.06 -0.62 -2.76
N ASN A 69 14.74 0.53 -2.85
CA ASN A 69 15.18 1.14 -4.12
C ASN A 69 14.02 1.28 -5.14
N SER A 70 12.79 1.42 -4.64
CA SER A 70 11.64 1.82 -5.43
C SER A 70 11.60 3.35 -5.50
N GLU A 71 10.90 3.90 -6.48
CA GLU A 71 10.83 5.36 -6.62
C GLU A 71 9.89 5.98 -5.57
N PRO A 72 10.40 6.66 -4.53
CA PRO A 72 9.53 7.37 -3.57
C PRO A 72 8.64 8.40 -4.25
N ASN A 73 9.11 8.99 -5.34
CA ASN A 73 8.38 9.95 -6.16
C ASN A 73 7.08 9.38 -6.73
N LEU A 74 7.00 8.05 -6.94
CA LEU A 74 5.77 7.44 -7.41
C LEU A 74 4.65 7.54 -6.37
N ILE A 75 4.96 7.33 -5.09
CA ILE A 75 3.98 7.51 -4.01
C ILE A 75 3.42 8.94 -4.04
N MET A 76 4.30 9.94 -4.14
CA MET A 76 3.89 11.34 -4.21
C MET A 76 3.02 11.63 -5.42
N LYS A 77 3.41 11.15 -6.61
CA LYS A 77 2.60 11.29 -7.84
C LYS A 77 1.21 10.67 -7.71
N LEU A 78 1.11 9.48 -7.12
CA LEU A 78 -0.17 8.82 -6.90
C LEU A 78 -1.07 9.66 -5.97
N MET A 79 -0.51 10.23 -4.92
CA MET A 79 -1.23 11.13 -4.02
C MET A 79 -1.70 12.41 -4.73
N GLU A 80 -0.84 13.07 -5.52
CA GLU A 80 -1.19 14.24 -6.33
C GLU A 80 -2.32 13.97 -7.33
N LYS A 81 -2.42 12.73 -7.84
CA LYS A 81 -3.49 12.31 -8.75
C LYS A 81 -4.79 11.92 -8.04
N GLY A 82 -4.81 11.98 -6.72
CA GLY A 82 -5.99 11.79 -5.89
C GLY A 82 -6.15 10.40 -5.31
N ALA A 83 -5.06 9.64 -5.14
CA ALA A 83 -5.08 8.47 -4.28
C ALA A 83 -5.34 8.88 -2.82
N LEU A 84 -6.12 8.11 -2.08
CA LEU A 84 -6.32 8.29 -0.64
C LEU A 84 -5.09 7.88 0.16
N CYS A 85 -4.42 6.84 -0.31
CA CYS A 85 -3.11 6.43 0.15
C CYS A 85 -2.39 5.63 -0.93
N ALA A 86 -1.07 5.57 -0.82
CA ALA A 86 -0.23 4.69 -1.62
C ALA A 86 0.88 4.10 -0.74
N THR A 87 1.13 2.80 -0.90
CA THR A 87 2.08 2.07 -0.08
C THR A 87 2.57 0.81 -0.81
N ILE A 88 3.53 0.13 -0.20
CA ILE A 88 3.96 -1.19 -0.65
C ILE A 88 2.92 -2.23 -0.22
N SER A 89 2.63 -3.17 -1.11
CA SER A 89 1.78 -4.33 -0.80
C SER A 89 2.63 -5.47 -0.23
N GLY A 90 2.35 -5.84 1.01
CA GLY A 90 3.11 -6.88 1.72
C GLY A 90 4.58 -6.54 1.87
N ASN A 91 5.46 -7.47 1.53
CA ASN A 91 6.93 -7.28 1.60
C ASN A 91 7.53 -6.63 0.35
N GLY A 92 6.70 -6.07 -0.53
CA GLY A 92 7.13 -5.53 -1.81
C GLY A 92 7.57 -6.61 -2.82
N PRO A 93 8.00 -6.22 -3.98
CA PRO A 93 8.10 -4.87 -4.55
C PRO A 93 6.78 -4.29 -5.07
N SER A 94 5.66 -4.98 -4.91
CA SER A 94 4.35 -4.52 -5.39
C SER A 94 3.92 -3.24 -4.67
N LEU A 95 3.36 -2.30 -5.42
CA LEU A 95 2.80 -1.05 -4.91
C LEU A 95 1.29 -1.12 -4.97
N MET A 96 0.64 -0.47 -4.01
CA MET A 96 -0.82 -0.37 -3.96
C MET A 96 -1.23 1.09 -3.75
N ALA A 97 -2.26 1.51 -4.46
CA ALA A 97 -2.94 2.78 -4.21
C ALA A 97 -4.42 2.52 -3.95
N ILE A 98 -4.99 3.18 -2.95
CA ILE A 98 -6.44 3.18 -2.69
C ILE A 98 -7.04 4.43 -3.30
N VAL A 99 -8.12 4.25 -4.04
CA VAL A 99 -8.77 5.33 -4.80
C VAL A 99 -10.28 5.24 -4.70
N ASP A 100 -10.93 6.39 -4.82
CA ASP A 100 -12.33 6.46 -5.17
C ASP A 100 -12.54 6.24 -6.69
N LYS A 101 -13.76 5.97 -7.09
CA LYS A 101 -14.11 5.76 -8.51
C LYS A 101 -13.77 6.97 -9.39
N LYS A 102 -13.87 8.18 -8.85
CA LYS A 102 -13.63 9.44 -9.56
C LYS A 102 -12.17 9.60 -9.98
N ASN A 103 -11.25 9.24 -9.10
CA ASN A 103 -9.81 9.42 -9.30
C ASN A 103 -9.11 8.19 -9.90
N LYS A 104 -9.81 7.04 -9.99
CA LYS A 104 -9.25 5.78 -10.45
C LYS A 104 -8.43 5.90 -11.74
N SER A 105 -9.01 6.44 -12.81
CA SER A 105 -8.35 6.52 -14.12
C SER A 105 -7.10 7.40 -14.08
N ARG A 106 -7.14 8.48 -13.31
CA ARG A 106 -6.00 9.40 -13.16
C ARG A 106 -4.84 8.73 -12.43
N VAL A 107 -5.13 8.05 -11.32
CA VAL A 107 -4.12 7.32 -10.54
C VAL A 107 -3.59 6.11 -11.30
N GLN A 108 -4.46 5.34 -11.96
CA GLN A 108 -4.04 4.19 -12.77
C GLN A 108 -3.06 4.57 -13.88
N LYS A 109 -3.23 5.74 -14.49
CA LYS A 109 -2.36 6.24 -15.57
C LYS A 109 -0.91 6.41 -15.12
N GLU A 110 -0.66 6.71 -13.86
CA GLU A 110 0.71 6.86 -13.33
C GLU A 110 1.49 5.53 -13.33
N PHE A 111 0.81 4.40 -13.40
CA PHE A 111 1.44 3.09 -13.53
C PHE A 111 1.66 2.66 -14.99
N SER A 112 1.00 3.28 -15.97
CA SER A 112 0.94 2.79 -17.36
C SER A 112 2.27 2.88 -18.12
N GLY A 113 3.24 3.65 -17.63
CA GLY A 113 4.60 3.73 -18.20
C GLY A 113 5.62 2.79 -17.52
N LEU A 114 5.18 2.00 -16.54
CA LEU A 114 6.06 1.13 -15.77
C LEU A 114 6.02 -0.31 -16.29
N ASP A 115 7.17 -0.98 -16.27
CA ASP A 115 7.25 -2.39 -16.69
C ASP A 115 6.70 -3.32 -15.60
N GLY A 116 5.47 -3.78 -15.77
CA GLY A 116 4.76 -4.62 -14.81
C GLY A 116 3.30 -4.86 -15.15
N HIS A 117 2.57 -5.42 -14.20
CA HIS A 117 1.16 -5.72 -14.33
C HIS A 117 0.34 -4.85 -13.36
N ILE A 118 -0.79 -4.35 -13.83
CA ILE A 118 -1.76 -3.61 -13.02
C ILE A 118 -2.96 -4.50 -12.75
N MET A 119 -3.33 -4.64 -11.48
CA MET A 119 -4.55 -5.29 -11.04
C MET A 119 -5.44 -4.28 -10.32
N ILE A 120 -6.75 -4.41 -10.53
CA ILE A 120 -7.74 -3.57 -9.83
C ILE A 120 -8.66 -4.50 -9.05
N ALA A 121 -8.80 -4.23 -7.76
CA ALA A 121 -9.65 -4.98 -6.86
C ALA A 121 -10.67 -4.04 -6.20
N ASN A 122 -11.89 -4.54 -6.05
CA ASN A 122 -12.90 -3.89 -5.22
C ASN A 122 -12.65 -4.21 -3.76
N ILE A 123 -12.91 -3.25 -2.88
CA ILE A 123 -12.89 -3.47 -1.45
C ILE A 123 -14.14 -4.25 -1.04
N ASN A 124 -13.97 -5.26 -0.21
CA ASN A 124 -15.10 -5.99 0.37
C ASN A 124 -14.86 -6.30 1.85
N ASN A 125 -15.96 -6.47 2.58
CA ASN A 125 -15.96 -6.77 4.02
C ASN A 125 -16.36 -8.24 4.31
N LYS A 126 -16.36 -9.10 3.29
CA LYS A 126 -16.67 -10.52 3.43
C LYS A 126 -15.45 -11.28 3.94
N LYS A 127 -15.69 -12.32 4.71
CA LYS A 127 -14.64 -13.28 5.07
C LYS A 127 -14.13 -13.98 3.81
N ALA A 128 -12.86 -14.34 3.81
CA ALA A 128 -12.33 -15.23 2.78
C ALA A 128 -13.03 -16.60 2.88
N HIS A 129 -13.39 -17.16 1.73
CA HIS A 129 -13.92 -18.50 1.61
C HIS A 129 -12.95 -19.36 0.81
N VAL A 130 -12.70 -20.55 1.27
CA VAL A 130 -11.95 -21.57 0.53
C VAL A 130 -13.01 -22.50 -0.07
N HIS A 131 -12.99 -22.66 -1.38
CA HIS A 131 -13.75 -23.70 -2.07
C HIS A 131 -12.77 -24.86 -2.33
N GLU A 132 -13.06 -26.02 -1.76
CA GLU A 132 -12.39 -27.26 -2.16
C GLU A 132 -12.93 -27.62 -3.57
N LEU A 133 -12.02 -27.87 -4.49
CA LEU A 133 -12.29 -28.30 -5.86
C LEU A 133 -12.53 -29.81 -5.90
#